data_b8792773318144838cade309b2c8f1c2
#
_entry.id   b8792773318144838cade309b2c8f1c2
#
_cell.length_a   1.000
_cell.length_b   1.000
_cell.length_c   1.000
_cell.angle_alpha   90.00
_cell.angle_beta   90.00
_cell.angle_gamma   90.00
#
_symmetry.space_group_name_H-M   'P 1'
#
loop_
_entity.id
_entity.type
_entity.pdbx_description
1 polymer ?
#
loop_
_entity_poly.entity_id
_entity_poly.type
_entity_poly.pdbx_seq_one_letter_code
_entity_poly.pdbx_strand_id
1 'polypeptide(L)'
;HAMFAGFLPGSFDAKSVADRELLFFPKSIGLGNRAPEGAYSFTGSTIMEGLEAAGYETWCVGGVAFFDKRSDLGRVFPGYFQKSYWNPSFGCPVRESTKHQVDFILRKLEKAKAQHIFLYVNVDAIHYPNYFYLDGATHDSPASHGAALRYVDGELGRLFAEWKKRRGSTFVICCSDHGTCYGEDGCQFHGINHPVVNTVPYKHFFL
;
A
#
# COMPACT_ATOMS: atom_id res chain seq x y z
N HIS A 1 -1.21 -6.38 -6.02
CA HIS A 1 -1.04 -6.67 -7.47
C HIS A 1 -2.27 -6.22 -8.28
N ALA A 2 -3.48 -6.62 -7.90
CA ALA A 2 -4.71 -6.28 -8.63
C ALA A 2 -4.89 -4.77 -8.88
N MET A 3 -4.55 -3.95 -7.90
CA MET A 3 -4.60 -2.49 -7.99
C MET A 3 -3.75 -1.93 -9.14
N PHE A 4 -2.60 -2.55 -9.43
CA PHE A 4 -1.69 -2.11 -10.49
C PHE A 4 -2.01 -2.74 -11.85
N ALA A 5 -2.62 -3.92 -11.84
CA ALA A 5 -2.99 -4.67 -13.04
C ALA A 5 -4.40 -4.32 -13.57
N GLY A 6 -5.27 -3.77 -12.72
CA GLY A 6 -6.62 -3.37 -13.09
C GLY A 6 -7.66 -4.48 -13.07
N PHE A 7 -7.33 -5.67 -12.54
CA PHE A 7 -8.27 -6.78 -12.37
C PHE A 7 -7.92 -7.62 -11.13
N LEU A 8 -8.90 -8.34 -10.61
CA LEU A 8 -8.70 -9.33 -9.55
C LEU A 8 -8.42 -10.71 -10.18
N PRO A 9 -7.21 -11.27 -9.98
CA PRO A 9 -6.95 -12.62 -10.39
C PRO A 9 -7.57 -13.59 -9.40
N GLY A 10 -8.09 -14.72 -9.91
CA GLY A 10 -8.47 -15.83 -9.08
C GLY A 10 -9.89 -15.80 -8.52
N SER A 11 -10.19 -16.83 -7.77
CA SER A 11 -11.47 -17.08 -7.12
C SER A 11 -11.49 -16.50 -5.71
N PHE A 12 -12.61 -15.93 -5.28
CA PHE A 12 -12.84 -15.53 -3.89
C PHE A 12 -13.15 -16.72 -2.95
N ASP A 13 -13.04 -17.96 -3.44
CA ASP A 13 -13.42 -19.16 -2.69
C ASP A 13 -12.30 -19.73 -1.82
N ALA A 14 -11.09 -19.16 -1.88
CA ALA A 14 -9.96 -19.60 -1.08
C ALA A 14 -10.25 -19.43 0.42
N LYS A 15 -10.43 -20.54 1.13
CA LYS A 15 -10.71 -20.58 2.57
C LYS A 15 -9.47 -20.80 3.43
N SER A 16 -8.37 -21.14 2.79
CA SER A 16 -7.06 -21.31 3.42
C SER A 16 -5.97 -20.66 2.57
N VAL A 17 -4.79 -20.49 3.16
CA VAL A 17 -3.62 -19.98 2.43
C VAL A 17 -3.22 -20.92 1.28
N ALA A 18 -3.43 -22.23 1.45
CA ALA A 18 -3.11 -23.24 0.44
C ALA A 18 -4.03 -23.18 -0.79
N ASP A 19 -5.25 -22.66 -0.62
CA ASP A 19 -6.25 -22.59 -1.70
C ASP A 19 -6.13 -21.32 -2.54
N ARG A 20 -5.14 -20.47 -2.27
CA ARG A 20 -4.98 -19.19 -2.99
C ARG A 20 -4.44 -19.40 -4.38
N GLU A 21 -5.09 -18.74 -5.32
CA GLU A 21 -4.49 -18.49 -6.63
C GLU A 21 -3.46 -17.36 -6.50
N LEU A 22 -2.31 -17.55 -7.12
CA LEU A 22 -1.19 -16.61 -7.03
C LEU A 22 -1.00 -15.90 -8.36
N LEU A 23 -0.98 -14.57 -8.33
CA LEU A 23 -0.59 -13.76 -9.48
C LEU A 23 0.92 -13.49 -9.44
N PHE A 24 1.63 -13.90 -10.49
CA PHE A 24 3.03 -13.61 -10.69
C PHE A 24 3.22 -12.54 -11.74
N PHE A 25 4.04 -11.55 -11.43
CA PHE A 25 4.53 -10.60 -12.41
C PHE A 25 5.87 -11.10 -12.97
N PRO A 26 6.10 -11.03 -14.28
CA PRO A 26 7.36 -11.51 -14.88
C PRO A 26 8.61 -10.83 -14.32
N LYS A 27 8.46 -9.60 -13.82
CA LYS A 27 9.55 -8.85 -13.16
C LYS A 27 9.74 -9.24 -11.68
N SER A 28 8.86 -10.06 -11.11
CA SER A 28 8.99 -10.54 -9.73
C SER A 28 9.91 -11.75 -9.70
N ILE A 29 11.18 -11.49 -9.66
CA ILE A 29 12.20 -12.54 -9.53
C ILE A 29 12.46 -12.72 -8.04
N GLY A 30 12.20 -13.88 -7.49
CA GLY A 30 12.50 -14.12 -6.08
C GLY A 30 12.12 -15.51 -5.59
N LEU A 31 11.30 -16.21 -6.33
CA LEU A 31 10.89 -17.59 -6.02
C LEU A 31 11.49 -18.61 -7.00
N GLY A 32 12.68 -18.32 -7.51
CA GLY A 32 13.24 -19.11 -8.61
C GLY A 32 12.43 -18.92 -9.90
N ASN A 33 12.97 -19.26 -11.04
CA ASN A 33 12.35 -19.05 -12.36
C ASN A 33 11.09 -19.90 -12.64
N ARG A 34 10.37 -20.36 -11.62
CA ARG A 34 9.16 -21.15 -11.75
C ARG A 34 8.06 -20.58 -10.88
N ALA A 35 7.02 -20.07 -11.53
CA ALA A 35 5.74 -19.86 -10.85
C ALA A 35 5.25 -21.19 -10.28
N PRO A 36 4.68 -21.24 -9.06
CA PRO A 36 4.02 -22.42 -8.54
C PRO A 36 2.90 -22.88 -9.49
N GLU A 37 2.56 -24.16 -9.43
CA GLU A 37 1.40 -24.68 -10.15
C GLU A 37 0.13 -23.87 -9.76
N GLY A 38 -0.68 -23.50 -10.74
CA GLY A 38 -1.87 -22.66 -10.52
C GLY A 38 -1.60 -21.16 -10.42
N ALA A 39 -0.36 -20.69 -10.60
CA ALA A 39 -0.06 -19.27 -10.63
C ALA A 39 -0.38 -18.63 -11.99
N TYR A 40 -0.89 -17.41 -11.95
CA TYR A 40 -1.14 -16.59 -13.13
C TYR A 40 0.03 -15.63 -13.36
N SER A 41 0.48 -15.52 -14.62
CA SER A 41 1.51 -14.55 -15.01
C SER A 41 0.85 -13.34 -15.67
N PHE A 42 1.04 -12.17 -15.09
CA PHE A 42 0.58 -10.92 -15.69
C PHE A 42 1.67 -10.35 -16.62
N THR A 43 1.35 -10.25 -17.91
CA THR A 43 2.25 -9.76 -18.96
C THR A 43 1.79 -8.45 -19.61
N GLY A 44 0.63 -7.95 -19.20
CA GLY A 44 0.07 -6.69 -19.70
C GLY A 44 0.75 -5.46 -19.09
N SER A 45 0.42 -4.29 -19.64
CA SER A 45 0.86 -3.01 -19.10
C SER A 45 0.16 -2.68 -17.79
N THR A 46 0.90 -2.04 -16.89
CA THR A 46 0.40 -1.57 -15.61
C THR A 46 -0.22 -0.16 -15.74
N ILE A 47 -1.02 0.24 -14.75
CA ILE A 47 -1.53 1.61 -14.69
C ILE A 47 -0.41 2.66 -14.65
N MET A 48 0.74 2.34 -14.08
CA MET A 48 1.89 3.24 -14.05
C MET A 48 2.44 3.52 -15.45
N GLU A 49 2.59 2.47 -16.27
CA GLU A 49 3.00 2.64 -17.68
C GLU A 49 2.01 3.49 -18.46
N GLY A 50 0.70 3.32 -18.23
CA GLY A 50 -0.34 4.16 -18.83
C GLY A 50 -0.25 5.63 -18.40
N LEU A 51 -0.01 5.88 -17.11
CA LEU A 51 0.16 7.23 -16.58
C LEU A 51 1.45 7.89 -17.10
N GLU A 52 2.53 7.14 -17.21
CA GLU A 52 3.79 7.64 -17.79
C GLU A 52 3.62 8.01 -19.26
N ALA A 53 2.92 7.18 -20.04
CA ALA A 53 2.56 7.51 -21.41
C ALA A 53 1.67 8.76 -21.52
N ALA A 54 0.88 9.05 -20.49
CA ALA A 54 0.07 10.28 -20.38
C ALA A 54 0.86 11.48 -19.80
N GLY A 55 2.17 11.36 -19.61
CA GLY A 55 3.06 12.46 -19.18
C GLY A 55 3.14 12.67 -17.67
N TYR A 56 2.69 11.72 -16.87
CA TYR A 56 2.86 11.77 -15.41
C TYR A 56 4.24 11.25 -15.00
N GLU A 57 4.85 11.91 -14.02
CA GLU A 57 5.96 11.34 -13.27
C GLU A 57 5.39 10.46 -12.14
N THR A 58 5.73 9.18 -12.12
CA THR A 58 5.19 8.21 -11.17
C THR A 58 6.09 8.05 -9.95
N TRP A 59 5.52 8.26 -8.77
CA TRP A 59 6.21 8.17 -7.48
C TRP A 59 5.59 7.11 -6.58
N CYS A 60 6.43 6.33 -5.91
CA CYS A 60 6.05 5.39 -4.88
C CYS A 60 6.77 5.70 -3.57
N VAL A 61 6.02 5.78 -2.47
CA VAL A 61 6.56 5.82 -1.11
C VAL A 61 6.00 4.63 -0.35
N GLY A 62 6.83 3.61 -0.17
CA GLY A 62 6.45 2.34 0.44
C GLY A 62 6.63 2.34 1.95
N GLY A 63 5.81 1.54 2.65
CA GLY A 63 5.90 1.25 4.08
C GLY A 63 6.32 -0.20 4.32
N VAL A 64 5.48 -1.16 3.94
CA VAL A 64 5.72 -2.59 4.19
C VAL A 64 6.92 -3.16 3.42
N ALA A 65 7.38 -4.35 3.81
CA ALA A 65 8.55 -5.02 3.25
C ALA A 65 8.47 -5.26 1.73
N PHE A 66 7.28 -5.33 1.15
CA PHE A 66 7.10 -5.41 -0.31
C PHE A 66 7.63 -4.18 -1.09
N PHE A 67 8.03 -3.13 -0.39
CA PHE A 67 8.60 -1.91 -0.95
C PHE A 67 10.04 -1.66 -0.50
N ASP A 68 10.66 -2.53 0.30
CA ASP A 68 11.93 -2.28 1.00
C ASP A 68 13.16 -2.28 0.09
N LYS A 69 13.05 -2.77 -1.14
CA LYS A 69 14.12 -2.88 -2.14
C LYS A 69 15.33 -3.75 -1.72
N ARG A 70 15.28 -4.39 -0.57
CA ARG A 70 16.40 -5.21 -0.03
C ARG A 70 16.33 -6.65 -0.53
N SER A 71 15.15 -7.12 -0.88
CA SER A 71 14.91 -8.44 -1.46
C SER A 71 14.39 -8.32 -2.90
N ASP A 72 14.42 -9.41 -3.64
CA ASP A 72 13.85 -9.45 -4.98
C ASP A 72 12.35 -9.17 -4.93
N LEU A 73 11.64 -9.74 -3.96
CA LEU A 73 10.22 -9.47 -3.73
C LEU A 73 9.97 -7.98 -3.40
N GLY A 74 10.81 -7.39 -2.54
CA GLY A 74 10.71 -5.98 -2.16
C GLY A 74 11.06 -4.98 -3.28
N ARG A 75 11.55 -5.46 -4.43
CA ARG A 75 11.83 -4.63 -5.61
C ARG A 75 10.71 -4.64 -6.64
N VAL A 76 9.75 -5.57 -6.56
CA VAL A 76 8.69 -5.73 -7.57
C VAL A 76 7.83 -4.48 -7.68
N PHE A 77 7.10 -4.12 -6.62
CA PHE A 77 6.23 -2.94 -6.65
C PHE A 77 6.99 -1.63 -6.89
N PRO A 78 8.11 -1.37 -6.19
CA PRO A 78 8.93 -0.21 -6.51
C PRO A 78 9.36 -0.12 -7.97
N GLY A 79 9.57 -1.25 -8.62
CA GLY A 79 10.02 -1.35 -10.01
C GLY A 79 9.00 -0.89 -11.05
N TYR A 80 7.73 -0.71 -10.69
CA TYR A 80 6.71 -0.16 -11.57
C TYR A 80 6.74 1.37 -11.70
N PHE A 81 7.44 2.06 -10.80
CA PHE A 81 7.43 3.52 -10.73
C PHE A 81 8.76 4.09 -11.20
N GLN A 82 8.74 5.24 -11.85
CA GLN A 82 9.95 5.98 -12.22
C GLN A 82 10.77 6.37 -10.99
N LYS A 83 10.08 6.72 -9.90
CA LYS A 83 10.72 7.08 -8.63
C LYS A 83 10.08 6.30 -7.49
N SER A 84 10.88 5.55 -6.78
CA SER A 84 10.40 4.78 -5.64
C SER A 84 11.32 4.96 -4.43
N TYR A 85 10.70 5.14 -3.28
CA TYR A 85 11.37 5.48 -2.03
C TYR A 85 10.90 4.55 -0.91
N TRP A 86 11.86 4.12 -0.12
CA TRP A 86 11.64 3.36 1.10
C TRP A 86 12.72 3.71 2.12
N ASN A 87 12.35 3.66 3.39
CA ASN A 87 13.27 3.82 4.51
C ASN A 87 12.75 2.96 5.68
N PRO A 88 13.60 2.36 6.52
CA PRO A 88 13.15 1.62 7.70
C PRO A 88 12.19 2.39 8.60
N SER A 89 12.32 3.72 8.66
CA SER A 89 11.41 4.57 9.44
C SER A 89 10.01 4.73 8.84
N PHE A 90 9.75 4.21 7.64
CA PHE A 90 8.43 4.29 6.98
C PHE A 90 7.53 3.10 7.32
N GLY A 91 8.09 2.01 7.85
CA GLY A 91 7.39 0.77 8.15
C GLY A 91 7.07 0.58 9.63
N CYS A 92 6.22 -0.43 9.91
CA CYS A 92 6.03 -0.90 11.26
C CYS A 92 7.31 -1.61 11.79
N PRO A 93 7.63 -1.56 13.07
CA PRO A 93 6.83 -1.02 14.17
C PRO A 93 7.13 0.45 14.54
N VAL A 94 7.52 1.28 13.59
CA VAL A 94 7.83 2.69 13.88
C VAL A 94 6.56 3.49 14.07
N ARG A 95 6.32 3.99 15.29
CA ARG A 95 5.12 4.75 15.65
C ARG A 95 4.88 5.96 14.74
N GLU A 96 5.93 6.68 14.37
CA GLU A 96 5.88 7.88 13.54
C GLU A 96 6.01 7.58 12.04
N SER A 97 5.81 6.34 11.60
CA SER A 97 6.06 5.91 10.22
C SER A 97 5.35 6.78 9.17
N THR A 98 4.06 7.05 9.34
CA THR A 98 3.30 7.90 8.41
C THR A 98 3.80 9.35 8.42
N LYS A 99 4.15 9.89 9.59
CA LYS A 99 4.76 11.22 9.68
C LYS A 99 6.07 11.29 8.89
N HIS A 100 6.91 10.28 9.01
CA HIS A 100 8.17 10.21 8.26
C HIS A 100 7.95 10.12 6.75
N GLN A 101 6.94 9.35 6.30
CA GLN A 101 6.54 9.30 4.89
C GLN A 101 6.06 10.66 4.41
N VAL A 102 5.17 11.31 5.14
CA VAL A 102 4.62 12.64 4.79
C VAL A 102 5.72 13.69 4.74
N ASP A 103 6.59 13.78 5.76
CA ASP A 103 7.72 14.70 5.77
C ASP A 103 8.66 14.48 4.58
N PHE A 104 8.89 13.22 4.22
CA PHE A 104 9.70 12.87 3.07
C PHE A 104 9.06 13.34 1.77
N ILE A 105 7.76 13.06 1.58
CA ILE A 105 6.99 13.46 0.40
C ILE A 105 7.04 14.99 0.23
N LEU A 106 6.78 15.72 1.30
CA LEU A 106 6.75 17.19 1.26
C LEU A 106 8.12 17.77 0.85
N ARG A 107 9.22 17.26 1.40
CA ARG A 107 10.58 17.65 0.96
C ARG A 107 10.88 17.31 -0.51
N LYS A 108 10.36 16.18 -1.02
CA LYS A 108 10.51 15.84 -2.43
C LYS A 108 9.66 16.72 -3.33
N LEU A 109 8.45 17.04 -2.89
CA LEU A 109 7.53 17.92 -3.59
C LEU A 109 8.09 19.32 -3.80
N GLU A 110 8.84 19.87 -2.84
CA GLU A 110 9.53 21.16 -2.93
C GLU A 110 10.50 21.23 -4.12
N LYS A 111 11.11 20.11 -4.46
CA LYS A 111 12.13 19.99 -5.52
C LYS A 111 11.56 19.42 -6.81
N ALA A 112 10.27 19.10 -6.85
CA ALA A 112 9.65 18.47 -8.00
C ALA A 112 9.46 19.47 -9.14
N LYS A 113 9.95 19.11 -10.32
CA LYS A 113 9.81 19.91 -11.56
C LYS A 113 8.72 19.38 -12.48
N ALA A 114 8.28 18.15 -12.29
CA ALA A 114 7.25 17.53 -13.11
C ALA A 114 5.92 18.29 -12.98
N GLN A 115 5.25 18.54 -14.09
CA GLN A 115 3.95 19.19 -14.11
C GLN A 115 2.86 18.29 -13.54
N HIS A 116 2.86 17.03 -13.92
CA HIS A 116 1.92 16.02 -13.43
C HIS A 116 2.65 14.95 -12.62
N ILE A 117 2.14 14.65 -11.45
CA ILE A 117 2.70 13.61 -10.57
C ILE A 117 1.58 12.65 -10.18
N PHE A 118 1.83 11.37 -10.37
CA PHE A 118 1.07 10.30 -9.72
C PHE A 118 1.85 9.83 -8.50
N LEU A 119 1.30 10.02 -7.31
CA LEU A 119 1.89 9.57 -6.06
C LEU A 119 1.11 8.39 -5.49
N TYR A 120 1.79 7.27 -5.32
CA TYR A 120 1.31 6.13 -4.55
C TYR A 120 2.00 6.10 -3.18
N VAL A 121 1.22 6.01 -2.12
CA VAL A 121 1.73 5.88 -0.74
C VAL A 121 1.17 4.60 -0.12
N ASN A 122 2.04 3.67 0.24
CA ASN A 122 1.69 2.52 1.06
C ASN A 122 1.91 2.88 2.53
N VAL A 123 0.82 3.18 3.24
CA VAL A 123 0.84 3.56 4.65
C VAL A 123 0.84 2.31 5.52
N ASP A 124 1.86 2.17 6.36
CA ASP A 124 2.08 0.94 7.15
C ASP A 124 1.63 1.05 8.62
N ALA A 125 1.33 2.25 9.10
CA ALA A 125 0.98 2.49 10.51
C ALA A 125 -0.26 1.72 11.00
N ILE A 126 -1.18 1.36 10.10
CA ILE A 126 -2.37 0.57 10.43
C ILE A 126 -2.13 -0.94 10.38
N HIS A 127 -0.97 -1.39 9.85
CA HIS A 127 -0.53 -2.77 9.90
C HIS A 127 -0.16 -3.18 11.35
N TYR A 128 -0.21 -4.48 11.66
CA TYR A 128 0.25 -4.96 12.96
C TYR A 128 1.80 -4.95 13.04
N PRO A 129 2.39 -4.66 14.22
CA PRO A 129 1.72 -4.24 15.47
C PRO A 129 1.24 -2.78 15.42
N ASN A 130 0.02 -2.55 15.92
CA ASN A 130 -0.57 -1.22 16.02
C ASN A 130 -1.07 -0.87 17.44
N TYR A 131 -0.89 -1.78 18.41
CA TYR A 131 -1.35 -1.60 19.78
C TYR A 131 -0.82 -0.31 20.43
N PHE A 132 0.38 0.12 20.09
CA PHE A 132 1.03 1.29 20.69
C PHE A 132 0.41 2.63 20.27
N TYR A 133 -0.56 2.66 19.37
CA TYR A 133 -1.39 3.84 19.07
C TYR A 133 -2.53 4.03 20.07
N LEU A 134 -2.89 3.00 20.83
CA LEU A 134 -3.91 3.05 21.87
C LEU A 134 -3.24 3.01 23.26
N ASP A 135 -3.42 4.07 24.04
CA ASP A 135 -2.82 4.17 25.38
C ASP A 135 -3.26 3.00 26.27
N GLY A 136 -2.30 2.37 26.92
CA GLY A 136 -2.50 1.22 27.81
C GLY A 136 -2.71 -0.12 27.09
N ALA A 137 -2.78 -0.18 25.76
CA ALA A 137 -2.91 -1.44 25.05
C ALA A 137 -1.57 -2.19 25.00
N THR A 138 -1.64 -3.52 25.17
CA THR A 138 -0.49 -4.44 25.13
C THR A 138 -0.54 -5.40 23.94
N HIS A 139 -1.64 -5.41 23.21
CA HIS A 139 -1.87 -6.26 22.03
C HIS A 139 -2.75 -5.53 21.01
N ASP A 140 -2.68 -5.98 19.78
CA ASP A 140 -3.47 -5.43 18.69
C ASP A 140 -4.95 -5.78 18.82
N SER A 141 -5.81 -4.85 18.43
CA SER A 141 -7.26 -4.96 18.53
C SER A 141 -7.95 -4.03 17.53
N PRO A 142 -9.25 -4.18 17.26
CA PRO A 142 -10.01 -3.21 16.49
C PRO A 142 -9.90 -1.78 17.04
N ALA A 143 -9.79 -1.62 18.37
CA ALA A 143 -9.64 -0.32 19.02
C ALA A 143 -8.27 0.31 18.73
N SER A 144 -7.17 -0.47 18.80
CA SER A 144 -5.83 0.01 18.46
C SER A 144 -5.70 0.30 16.97
N HIS A 145 -6.32 -0.52 16.11
CA HIS A 145 -6.41 -0.25 14.67
C HIS A 145 -7.12 1.08 14.39
N GLY A 146 -8.26 1.33 15.05
CA GLY A 146 -8.95 2.61 14.97
C GLY A 146 -8.13 3.79 15.46
N ALA A 147 -7.28 3.60 16.50
CA ALA A 147 -6.36 4.62 16.98
C ALA A 147 -5.24 4.90 15.96
N ALA A 148 -4.67 3.86 15.36
CA ALA A 148 -3.70 3.97 14.27
C ALA A 148 -4.29 4.72 13.05
N LEU A 149 -5.53 4.40 12.68
CA LEU A 149 -6.22 5.07 11.59
C LEU A 149 -6.42 6.57 11.85
N ARG A 150 -6.78 6.96 13.08
CA ARG A 150 -6.88 8.39 13.46
C ARG A 150 -5.53 9.11 13.36
N TYR A 151 -4.46 8.46 13.75
CA TYR A 151 -3.11 8.99 13.56
C TYR A 151 -2.78 9.20 12.08
N VAL A 152 -3.05 8.20 11.25
CA VAL A 152 -2.86 8.27 9.79
C VAL A 152 -3.68 9.41 9.17
N ASP A 153 -4.95 9.53 9.55
CA ASP A 153 -5.86 10.58 9.05
C ASP A 153 -5.29 11.98 9.33
N GLY A 154 -4.77 12.21 10.53
CA GLY A 154 -4.10 13.48 10.88
C GLY A 154 -2.89 13.79 9.99
N GLU A 155 -2.04 12.82 9.73
CA GLU A 155 -0.86 12.99 8.89
C GLU A 155 -1.23 13.17 7.40
N LEU A 156 -2.22 12.43 6.90
CA LEU A 156 -2.73 12.61 5.54
C LEU A 156 -3.40 13.97 5.37
N GLY A 157 -4.12 14.46 6.37
CA GLY A 157 -4.68 15.81 6.36
C GLY A 157 -3.59 16.89 6.16
N ARG A 158 -2.45 16.74 6.84
CA ARG A 158 -1.27 17.61 6.68
C ARG A 158 -0.69 17.50 5.25
N LEU A 159 -0.56 16.29 4.73
CA LEU A 159 -0.10 16.06 3.36
C LEU A 159 -1.02 16.73 2.34
N PHE A 160 -2.33 16.52 2.45
CA PHE A 160 -3.32 17.07 1.51
C PHE A 160 -3.33 18.60 1.53
N ALA A 161 -3.26 19.22 2.69
CA ALA A 161 -3.21 20.67 2.82
C ALA A 161 -1.99 21.27 2.11
N GLU A 162 -0.81 20.70 2.32
CA GLU A 162 0.44 21.16 1.68
C GLU A 162 0.49 20.81 0.18
N TRP A 163 -0.04 19.65 -0.21
CA TRP A 163 -0.13 19.24 -1.60
C TRP A 163 -1.02 20.19 -2.40
N LYS A 164 -2.22 20.50 -1.90
CA LYS A 164 -3.15 21.43 -2.53
C LYS A 164 -2.51 22.81 -2.79
N LYS A 165 -1.78 23.35 -1.82
CA LYS A 165 -1.08 24.65 -1.96
C LYS A 165 -0.06 24.65 -3.10
N ARG A 166 0.61 23.52 -3.32
CA ARG A 166 1.74 23.41 -4.24
C ARG A 166 1.37 22.93 -5.64
N ARG A 167 0.32 22.11 -5.74
CA ARG A 167 -0.03 21.37 -6.96
C ARG A 167 -1.42 21.70 -7.49
N GLY A 168 -2.24 22.39 -6.72
CA GLY A 168 -3.60 22.74 -7.11
C GLY A 168 -4.53 21.53 -7.14
N SER A 169 -5.44 21.49 -8.11
CA SER A 169 -6.45 20.43 -8.22
C SER A 169 -5.80 19.06 -8.35
N THR A 170 -6.17 18.15 -7.46
CA THR A 170 -5.62 16.81 -7.40
C THR A 170 -6.70 15.80 -7.07
N PHE A 171 -6.83 14.76 -7.89
CA PHE A 171 -7.71 13.64 -7.60
C PHE A 171 -7.04 12.69 -6.61
N VAL A 172 -7.71 12.41 -5.50
CA VAL A 172 -7.22 11.56 -4.42
C VAL A 172 -8.09 10.31 -4.30
N ILE A 173 -7.45 9.15 -4.17
CA ILE A 173 -8.08 7.89 -3.80
C ILE A 173 -7.45 7.43 -2.49
N CYS A 174 -8.28 7.19 -1.48
CA CYS A 174 -7.91 6.55 -0.23
C CYS A 174 -8.64 5.20 -0.15
N CYS A 175 -7.88 4.12 -0.06
CA CYS A 175 -8.45 2.78 0.09
C CYS A 175 -7.46 1.88 0.84
N SER A 176 -7.94 0.73 1.33
CA SER A 176 -7.07 -0.35 1.77
C SER A 176 -6.95 -1.41 0.67
N ASP A 177 -5.87 -2.16 0.68
CA ASP A 177 -5.65 -3.33 -0.17
C ASP A 177 -6.38 -4.58 0.36
N HIS A 178 -6.58 -4.67 1.68
CA HIS A 178 -7.35 -5.70 2.39
C HIS A 178 -7.70 -5.22 3.80
N GLY A 179 -8.60 -5.93 4.46
CA GLY A 179 -8.86 -5.79 5.89
C GLY A 179 -8.02 -6.75 6.74
N THR A 180 -8.24 -6.74 8.05
CA THR A 180 -7.55 -7.59 9.02
C THR A 180 -8.53 -8.11 10.07
N CYS A 181 -8.57 -9.42 10.27
CA CYS A 181 -9.33 -10.06 11.33
C CYS A 181 -8.59 -9.98 12.68
N TYR A 182 -9.35 -9.79 13.74
CA TYR A 182 -8.89 -9.76 15.13
C TYR A 182 -9.53 -10.85 15.99
N GLY A 183 -10.01 -11.94 15.39
CA GLY A 183 -10.67 -13.07 16.04
C GLY A 183 -12.07 -13.35 15.54
N GLU A 184 -12.60 -12.53 14.61
CA GLU A 184 -13.92 -12.74 14.02
C GLU A 184 -14.00 -14.13 13.39
N ASP A 185 -15.04 -14.90 13.75
CA ASP A 185 -15.27 -16.28 13.31
C ASP A 185 -14.05 -17.21 13.48
N GLY A 186 -13.20 -16.93 14.48
CA GLY A 186 -11.93 -17.64 14.72
C GLY A 186 -10.80 -17.25 13.76
N CYS A 187 -11.00 -16.29 12.89
CA CYS A 187 -10.02 -15.81 11.91
C CYS A 187 -9.08 -14.78 12.53
N GLN A 188 -7.80 -14.85 12.16
CA GLN A 188 -6.76 -13.93 12.58
C GLN A 188 -6.03 -13.39 11.35
N PHE A 189 -5.66 -12.12 11.40
CA PHE A 189 -4.88 -11.44 10.35
C PHE A 189 -5.62 -11.35 9.01
N HIS A 190 -4.94 -11.63 7.92
CA HIS A 190 -5.45 -11.48 6.56
C HIS A 190 -4.95 -12.61 5.64
N GLY A 191 -5.41 -12.58 4.39
CA GLY A 191 -4.95 -13.51 3.37
C GLY A 191 -5.82 -14.74 3.26
N ILE A 192 -7.05 -14.66 3.73
CA ILE A 192 -8.10 -15.67 3.62
C ILE A 192 -9.36 -15.00 3.05
N ASN A 193 -10.27 -15.80 2.53
CA ASN A 193 -11.57 -15.31 2.10
C ASN A 193 -12.49 -15.14 3.32
N HIS A 194 -12.49 -13.94 3.88
CA HIS A 194 -13.35 -13.56 4.99
C HIS A 194 -13.94 -12.16 4.73
N PRO A 195 -15.23 -11.89 5.06
CA PRO A 195 -15.86 -10.60 4.81
C PRO A 195 -15.07 -9.40 5.38
N VAL A 196 -14.51 -9.53 6.58
CA VAL A 196 -13.67 -8.49 7.21
C VAL A 196 -12.40 -8.21 6.41
N VAL A 197 -11.82 -9.24 5.76
CA VAL A 197 -10.61 -9.08 4.93
C VAL A 197 -10.95 -8.52 3.55
N ASN A 198 -12.09 -8.92 2.98
CA ASN A 198 -12.47 -8.54 1.62
C ASN A 198 -13.25 -7.22 1.53
N THR A 199 -13.78 -6.72 2.65
CA THR A 199 -14.49 -5.44 2.70
C THR A 199 -13.54 -4.34 3.14
N VAL A 200 -13.19 -3.47 2.22
CA VAL A 200 -12.23 -2.38 2.45
C VAL A 200 -12.87 -1.01 2.34
N PRO A 201 -12.42 -0.01 3.10
CA PRO A 201 -12.85 1.35 2.92
C PRO A 201 -12.35 1.88 1.57
N TYR A 202 -13.20 2.66 0.91
CA TYR A 202 -12.86 3.37 -0.31
C TYR A 202 -13.44 4.77 -0.28
N LYS A 203 -12.63 5.77 -0.55
CA LYS A 203 -13.03 7.14 -0.71
C LYS A 203 -12.22 7.83 -1.80
N HIS A 204 -12.88 8.62 -2.63
CA HIS A 204 -12.19 9.52 -3.56
C HIS A 204 -12.77 10.92 -3.47
N PHE A 205 -11.95 11.90 -3.80
CA PHE A 205 -12.30 13.32 -3.76
C PHE A 205 -11.27 14.16 -4.52
N PHE A 206 -11.58 15.43 -4.74
CA PHE A 206 -10.63 16.44 -5.22
C PHE A 206 -10.18 17.35 -4.08
N LEU A 207 -8.88 17.66 -4.07
CA LEU A 207 -8.29 18.66 -3.18
C LEU A 207 -8.56 20.08 -3.69
#